data_42ffcdd9ee2fbbf97d12fa22d013e43f
#
_entry.id   42ffcdd9ee2fbbf97d12fa22d013e43f
#
_cell.length_a   1.000
_cell.length_b   1.000
_cell.length_c   1.000
_cell.angle_alpha   90.00
_cell.angle_beta   90.00
_cell.angle_gamma   90.00
#
_symmetry.space_group_name_H-M   'P 1'
#
loop_
_entity.id
_entity.type
_entity.pdbx_description
1 polymer ?
#
loop_
_entity_poly.entity_id
_entity_poly.type
_entity_poly.pdbx_seq_one_letter_code
_entity_poly.pdbx_strand_id
1 'polypeptide(L)'
;MAKLKELEKKVFYKKEVVETGSQLDLVKWRFDEIGMDLSDLTRIVYDHQHTYYSFLDKKECENAIKKVLKKREIQQILVTAINLDVLCEQGLLLEPLQSMVWKDEGTFGVDEVLIHSAQLFGSIGIANAYNLDKEKPGIIGIVDKVGKNSNYCNTFLDDALCVVCGAAMGKIAHSYGLETQEKLSGALDDNLLDTL
;
A
#
# COMPACT_ATOMS: atom_id res chain seq x y z
N MET A 1 -15.88 -1.91 -37.54
CA MET A 1 -14.51 -1.59 -38.01
C MET A 1 -14.08 -0.16 -37.67
N ALA A 2 -14.90 0.89 -37.83
CA ALA A 2 -14.55 2.27 -37.44
C ALA A 2 -14.27 2.43 -35.94
N LYS A 3 -15.09 1.80 -35.09
CA LYS A 3 -14.95 1.86 -33.62
C LYS A 3 -13.66 1.21 -33.10
N LEU A 4 -13.21 0.11 -33.75
CA LEU A 4 -11.92 -0.54 -33.41
C LEU A 4 -10.72 0.37 -33.78
N LYS A 5 -10.77 1.03 -34.94
CA LYS A 5 -9.71 1.96 -35.36
C LYS A 5 -9.65 3.23 -34.50
N GLU A 6 -10.76 3.62 -33.90
CA GLU A 6 -10.82 4.75 -32.97
C GLU A 6 -10.27 4.36 -31.58
N LEU A 7 -10.53 3.12 -31.14
CA LEU A 7 -9.91 2.52 -29.96
C LEU A 7 -8.40 2.32 -30.14
N GLU A 8 -7.97 1.82 -31.30
CA GLU A 8 -6.54 1.71 -31.63
C GLU A 8 -5.84 3.08 -31.59
N LYS A 9 -6.49 4.15 -32.10
CA LYS A 9 -5.94 5.53 -32.01
C LYS A 9 -5.85 6.03 -30.57
N LYS A 10 -6.81 5.71 -29.69
CA LYS A 10 -6.77 6.10 -28.27
C LYS A 10 -5.66 5.37 -27.50
N VAL A 11 -5.43 4.11 -27.78
CA VAL A 11 -4.38 3.29 -27.16
C VAL A 11 -2.98 3.74 -27.58
N PHE A 12 -2.82 4.20 -28.84
CA PHE A 12 -1.53 4.69 -29.35
C PHE A 12 -1.12 6.09 -28.84
N TYR A 13 -2.05 6.90 -28.31
CA TYR A 13 -1.76 8.31 -28.02
C TYR A 13 -1.04 8.57 -26.70
N LYS A 14 -0.81 7.54 -25.85
CA LYS A 14 -0.09 7.68 -24.58
C LYS A 14 1.02 6.65 -24.37
N LYS A 15 1.67 6.22 -25.43
CA LYS A 15 2.89 5.40 -25.32
C LYS A 15 4.11 6.18 -24.76
N GLU A 16 3.95 7.48 -24.51
CA GLU A 16 4.94 8.30 -23.80
C GLU A 16 4.85 8.15 -22.27
N VAL A 17 3.88 7.40 -21.75
CA VAL A 17 3.76 7.14 -20.32
C VAL A 17 4.77 6.07 -19.94
N VAL A 18 5.87 6.56 -19.44
CA VAL A 18 6.81 5.90 -18.53
C VAL A 18 7.37 4.59 -19.08
N GLU A 19 8.38 4.64 -19.93
CA GLU A 19 9.37 3.57 -20.00
C GLU A 19 10.10 3.49 -18.63
N THR A 20 9.40 2.97 -17.62
CA THR A 20 10.02 2.71 -16.32
C THR A 20 10.84 1.45 -16.44
N GLY A 21 12.11 1.53 -16.15
CA GLY A 21 13.01 0.38 -16.17
C GLY A 21 12.70 -0.66 -15.10
N SER A 22 12.00 -0.28 -14.01
CA SER A 22 11.63 -1.18 -12.91
C SER A 22 10.26 -0.84 -12.31
N GLN A 23 9.70 -1.80 -11.56
CA GLN A 23 8.44 -1.60 -10.82
C GLN A 23 8.56 -0.43 -9.81
N LEU A 24 9.70 -0.28 -9.16
CA LEU A 24 9.95 0.81 -8.21
C LEU A 24 10.04 2.18 -8.90
N ASP A 25 10.50 2.25 -10.13
CA ASP A 25 10.53 3.51 -10.89
C ASP A 25 9.09 3.99 -11.18
N LEU A 26 8.18 3.07 -11.52
CA LEU A 26 6.77 3.40 -11.69
C LEU A 26 6.14 3.90 -10.38
N VAL A 27 6.41 3.23 -9.27
CA VAL A 27 5.91 3.65 -7.94
C VAL A 27 6.45 5.04 -7.59
N LYS A 28 7.75 5.26 -7.79
CA LYS A 28 8.37 6.57 -7.55
C LYS A 28 7.76 7.65 -8.43
N TRP A 29 7.60 7.39 -9.72
CA TRP A 29 6.94 8.32 -10.64
C TRP A 29 5.55 8.73 -10.14
N ARG A 30 4.71 7.75 -9.72
CA ARG A 30 3.37 8.08 -9.22
C ARG A 30 3.42 8.89 -7.93
N PHE A 31 4.33 8.58 -7.03
CA PHE A 31 4.51 9.34 -5.79
C PHE A 31 4.91 10.79 -6.07
N ASP A 32 5.86 10.99 -6.98
CA ASP A 32 6.28 12.32 -7.42
C ASP A 32 5.12 13.10 -8.06
N GLU A 33 4.28 12.45 -8.89
CA GLU A 33 3.09 13.04 -9.53
C GLU A 33 2.05 13.56 -8.53
N ILE A 34 1.80 12.82 -7.46
CA ILE A 34 0.82 13.21 -6.44
C ILE A 34 1.44 14.00 -5.28
N GLY A 35 2.73 14.29 -5.36
CA GLY A 35 3.46 15.07 -4.35
C GLY A 35 3.65 14.35 -3.02
N MET A 36 3.77 13.03 -3.04
CA MET A 36 3.98 12.17 -1.87
C MET A 36 5.43 11.70 -1.78
N ASP A 37 5.94 11.57 -0.57
CA ASP A 37 7.25 10.98 -0.32
C ASP A 37 7.23 9.90 0.78
N LEU A 38 8.38 9.28 0.98
CA LEU A 38 8.54 8.20 1.96
C LEU A 38 8.31 8.66 3.41
N SER A 39 8.54 9.94 3.70
CA SER A 39 8.36 10.49 5.05
C SER A 39 6.88 10.53 5.45
N ASP A 40 5.97 10.65 4.48
CA ASP A 40 4.52 10.63 4.71
C ASP A 40 4.07 9.26 5.24
N LEU A 41 4.51 8.17 4.58
CA LEU A 41 4.25 6.81 5.04
C LEU A 41 4.94 6.51 6.36
N THR A 42 6.17 7.01 6.53
CA THR A 42 6.95 6.85 7.77
C THR A 42 6.22 7.45 8.95
N ARG A 43 5.61 8.63 8.77
CA ARG A 43 4.81 9.28 9.82
C ARG A 43 3.64 8.41 10.25
N ILE A 44 2.88 7.88 9.29
CA ILE A 44 1.72 7.02 9.58
C ILE A 44 2.16 5.79 10.39
N VAL A 45 3.20 5.09 9.94
CA VAL A 45 3.70 3.90 10.61
C VAL A 45 4.21 4.23 12.02
N TYR A 46 4.93 5.34 12.16
CA TYR A 46 5.44 5.79 13.46
C TYR A 46 4.30 6.14 14.42
N ASP A 47 3.35 6.98 14.02
CA ASP A 47 2.27 7.46 14.87
C ASP A 47 1.41 6.29 15.39
N HIS A 48 1.16 5.27 14.55
CA HIS A 48 0.45 4.07 14.97
C HIS A 48 1.26 3.14 15.88
N GLN A 49 2.53 2.89 15.56
CA GLN A 49 3.33 1.89 16.27
C GLN A 49 3.97 2.43 17.54
N HIS A 50 4.23 3.74 17.63
CA HIS A 50 4.82 4.35 18.82
C HIS A 50 3.92 4.23 20.06
N THR A 51 2.61 4.09 19.89
CA THR A 51 1.66 3.82 21.00
C THR A 51 1.89 2.46 21.66
N TYR A 52 2.42 1.49 20.92
CA TYR A 52 2.74 0.15 21.42
C TYR A 52 4.20 -0.03 21.81
N TYR A 53 5.10 0.69 21.12
CA TYR A 53 6.55 0.61 21.26
C TYR A 53 7.12 2.00 21.48
N SER A 54 7.14 2.48 22.74
CA SER A 54 7.55 3.86 23.09
C SER A 54 9.00 4.20 22.75
N PHE A 55 9.84 3.18 22.53
CA PHE A 55 11.26 3.31 22.16
C PHE A 55 11.48 3.27 20.62
N LEU A 56 10.42 3.04 19.85
CA LEU A 56 10.48 3.02 18.38
C LEU A 56 10.86 4.41 17.86
N ASP A 57 11.80 4.47 16.92
CA ASP A 57 12.16 5.69 16.24
C ASP A 57 11.68 5.75 14.78
N LYS A 58 11.65 6.96 14.21
CA LYS A 58 11.19 7.18 12.84
C LYS A 58 12.10 6.51 11.80
N LYS A 59 13.39 6.41 12.07
CA LYS A 59 14.36 5.78 11.17
C LYS A 59 14.12 4.27 11.06
N GLU A 60 13.69 3.67 12.14
CA GLU A 60 13.31 2.26 12.18
C GLU A 60 12.05 2.00 11.35
N CYS A 61 11.05 2.89 11.48
CA CYS A 61 9.84 2.86 10.65
C CYS A 61 10.17 3.03 9.16
N GLU A 62 11.00 4.00 8.81
CA GLU A 62 11.48 4.24 7.45
C GLU A 62 12.21 3.00 6.88
N ASN A 63 13.06 2.38 7.68
CA ASN A 63 13.75 1.16 7.29
C ASN A 63 12.81 -0.03 7.08
N ALA A 64 11.76 -0.15 7.91
CA ALA A 64 10.73 -1.16 7.74
C ALA A 64 9.97 -0.98 6.42
N ILE A 65 9.54 0.25 6.11
CA ILE A 65 8.89 0.58 4.84
C ILE A 65 9.80 0.29 3.66
N LYS A 66 11.06 0.74 3.68
CA LYS A 66 12.04 0.45 2.63
C LYS A 66 12.23 -1.05 2.39
N LYS A 67 12.23 -1.86 3.45
CA LYS A 67 12.31 -3.31 3.35
C LYS A 67 11.05 -3.93 2.76
N VAL A 68 9.88 -3.38 3.09
CA VAL A 68 8.59 -3.80 2.54
C VAL A 68 8.50 -3.47 1.05
N LEU A 69 8.84 -2.24 0.65
CA LEU A 69 8.84 -1.81 -0.75
C LEU A 69 9.79 -2.62 -1.65
N LYS A 70 10.82 -3.27 -1.08
CA LYS A 70 11.71 -4.18 -1.82
C LYS A 70 11.10 -5.56 -2.07
N LYS A 71 9.98 -5.90 -1.42
CA LYS A 71 9.31 -7.19 -1.64
C LYS A 71 8.56 -7.17 -2.97
N ARG A 72 8.77 -8.22 -3.77
CA ARG A 72 8.15 -8.37 -5.10
C ARG A 72 6.63 -8.28 -5.04
N GLU A 73 6.03 -8.89 -4.04
CA GLU A 73 4.58 -8.92 -3.84
C GLU A 73 4.02 -7.50 -3.62
N ILE A 74 4.68 -6.68 -2.82
CA ILE A 74 4.30 -5.28 -2.60
C ILE A 74 4.45 -4.46 -3.88
N GLN A 75 5.53 -4.64 -4.62
CA GLN A 75 5.72 -3.95 -5.90
C GLN A 75 4.63 -4.30 -6.89
N GLN A 76 4.23 -5.57 -6.96
CA GLN A 76 3.16 -6.04 -7.85
C GLN A 76 1.81 -5.44 -7.46
N ILE A 77 1.50 -5.35 -6.17
CA ILE A 77 0.28 -4.70 -5.67
C ILE A 77 0.26 -3.23 -6.08
N LEU A 78 1.32 -2.47 -5.75
CA LEU A 78 1.43 -1.05 -6.09
C LEU A 78 1.36 -0.79 -7.59
N VAL A 79 2.08 -1.57 -8.39
CA VAL A 79 2.05 -1.43 -9.86
C VAL A 79 0.66 -1.72 -10.41
N THR A 80 -0.06 -2.72 -9.87
CA THR A 80 -1.43 -3.03 -10.30
C THR A 80 -2.38 -1.89 -9.95
N ALA A 81 -2.35 -1.39 -8.71
CA ALA A 81 -3.15 -0.25 -8.27
C ALA A 81 -2.90 0.99 -9.14
N ILE A 82 -1.64 1.39 -9.29
CA ILE A 82 -1.24 2.55 -10.10
C ILE A 82 -1.71 2.42 -11.56
N ASN A 83 -1.56 1.23 -12.17
CA ASN A 83 -2.00 1.05 -13.55
C ASN A 83 -3.52 1.16 -13.71
N LEU A 84 -4.30 0.59 -12.79
CA LEU A 84 -5.76 0.68 -12.84
C LEU A 84 -6.22 2.13 -12.69
N ASP A 85 -5.66 2.87 -11.73
CA ASP A 85 -5.97 4.28 -11.53
C ASP A 85 -5.58 5.13 -12.75
N VAL A 86 -4.37 4.97 -13.29
CA VAL A 86 -3.90 5.70 -14.47
C VAL A 86 -4.72 5.35 -15.71
N LEU A 87 -5.11 4.09 -15.92
CA LEU A 87 -5.98 3.70 -17.03
C LEU A 87 -7.37 4.32 -16.87
N CYS A 88 -7.87 4.41 -15.65
CA CYS A 88 -9.13 5.08 -15.35
C CYS A 88 -9.06 6.59 -15.66
N GLU A 89 -7.99 7.27 -15.23
CA GLU A 89 -7.74 8.69 -15.55
C GLU A 89 -7.74 8.95 -17.08
N GLN A 90 -7.27 7.98 -17.83
CA GLN A 90 -7.20 8.06 -19.29
C GLN A 90 -8.51 7.68 -20.01
N GLY A 91 -9.51 7.22 -19.27
CA GLY A 91 -10.76 6.70 -19.84
C GLY A 91 -10.56 5.42 -20.66
N LEU A 92 -9.62 4.58 -20.27
CA LEU A 92 -9.22 3.36 -21.00
C LEU A 92 -9.78 2.08 -20.38
N LEU A 93 -10.43 2.15 -19.23
CA LEU A 93 -11.17 1.02 -18.68
C LEU A 93 -12.47 0.82 -19.46
N LEU A 94 -12.98 -0.39 -19.47
CA LEU A 94 -14.27 -0.71 -20.11
C LEU A 94 -15.42 -0.36 -19.15
N GLU A 95 -16.55 0.12 -19.72
CA GLU A 95 -17.77 0.27 -18.93
C GLU A 95 -18.37 -1.11 -18.56
N PRO A 96 -18.93 -1.26 -17.36
CA PRO A 96 -19.21 -0.23 -16.34
C PRO A 96 -18.03 0.08 -15.41
N LEU A 97 -16.90 -0.65 -15.50
CA LEU A 97 -15.76 -0.51 -14.59
C LEU A 97 -15.18 0.93 -14.59
N GLN A 98 -15.09 1.57 -15.77
CA GLN A 98 -14.61 2.94 -15.91
C GLN A 98 -15.38 3.91 -15.01
N SER A 99 -16.71 3.83 -15.03
CA SER A 99 -17.57 4.70 -14.22
C SER A 99 -17.50 4.37 -12.72
N MET A 100 -17.40 3.10 -12.37
CA MET A 100 -17.33 2.64 -10.97
C MET A 100 -16.01 3.11 -10.31
N VAL A 101 -14.89 2.87 -10.97
CA VAL A 101 -13.56 3.26 -10.47
C VAL A 101 -13.40 4.79 -10.44
N TRP A 102 -13.86 5.49 -11.51
CA TRP A 102 -13.76 6.95 -11.55
C TRP A 102 -14.55 7.65 -10.44
N LYS A 103 -15.71 7.10 -10.06
CA LYS A 103 -16.55 7.66 -9.01
C LYS A 103 -16.14 7.22 -7.61
N ASP A 104 -15.22 6.27 -7.52
CA ASP A 104 -14.92 5.58 -6.27
C ASP A 104 -16.22 5.11 -5.61
N GLU A 105 -16.96 4.26 -6.31
CA GLU A 105 -18.32 3.89 -5.94
C GLU A 105 -18.29 2.99 -4.71
N GLY A 106 -18.90 3.44 -3.60
CA GLY A 106 -18.82 2.78 -2.30
C GLY A 106 -19.34 1.33 -2.21
N THR A 107 -19.90 0.79 -3.31
CA THR A 107 -20.27 -0.62 -3.43
C THR A 107 -19.34 -1.42 -4.34
N PHE A 108 -18.28 -0.78 -4.87
CA PHE A 108 -17.35 -1.43 -5.78
C PHE A 108 -16.57 -2.53 -5.07
N GLY A 109 -15.92 -2.24 -3.95
CA GLY A 109 -15.29 -3.20 -3.04
C GLY A 109 -14.17 -4.07 -3.59
N VAL A 110 -13.78 -3.88 -4.87
CA VAL A 110 -12.69 -4.64 -5.50
C VAL A 110 -11.33 -4.03 -5.17
N ASP A 111 -11.29 -2.73 -4.94
CA ASP A 111 -10.14 -1.98 -4.43
C ASP A 111 -9.74 -2.47 -3.03
N GLU A 112 -10.71 -2.69 -2.14
CA GLU A 112 -10.46 -3.23 -0.81
C GLU A 112 -9.93 -4.69 -0.84
N VAL A 113 -10.12 -5.42 -1.95
CA VAL A 113 -9.50 -6.74 -2.14
C VAL A 113 -7.96 -6.63 -2.11
N LEU A 114 -7.39 -5.49 -2.52
CA LEU A 114 -5.96 -5.25 -2.38
C LEU A 114 -5.52 -5.27 -0.91
N ILE A 115 -6.35 -4.78 0.02
CA ILE A 115 -6.06 -4.76 1.46
C ILE A 115 -5.89 -6.19 1.99
N HIS A 116 -6.65 -7.16 1.46
CA HIS A 116 -6.48 -8.56 1.82
C HIS A 116 -5.07 -9.09 1.52
N SER A 117 -4.38 -8.51 0.56
CA SER A 117 -2.99 -8.90 0.25
C SER A 117 -2.02 -8.65 1.41
N ALA A 118 -2.35 -7.76 2.35
CA ALA A 118 -1.59 -7.55 3.58
C ALA A 118 -1.52 -8.82 4.46
N GLN A 119 -2.40 -9.83 4.23
CA GLN A 119 -2.33 -11.13 4.87
C GLN A 119 -1.00 -11.85 4.61
N LEU A 120 -0.34 -11.58 3.49
CA LEU A 120 1.01 -12.08 3.19
C LEU A 120 2.05 -11.66 4.24
N PHE A 121 1.74 -10.66 5.04
CA PHE A 121 2.57 -10.10 6.10
C PHE A 121 2.03 -10.39 7.50
N GLY A 122 1.16 -11.39 7.61
CA GLY A 122 0.58 -11.86 8.86
C GLY A 122 -0.67 -11.10 9.32
N SER A 123 -1.29 -11.59 10.40
CA SER A 123 -2.55 -11.04 10.94
C SER A 123 -2.42 -9.58 11.39
N ILE A 124 -1.25 -9.19 11.91
CA ILE A 124 -0.98 -7.80 12.32
C ILE A 124 -0.95 -6.89 11.09
N GLY A 125 -0.34 -7.36 9.99
CA GLY A 125 -0.29 -6.61 8.74
C GLY A 125 -1.68 -6.30 8.19
N ILE A 126 -2.53 -7.30 8.07
CA ILE A 126 -3.89 -7.11 7.52
C ILE A 126 -4.79 -6.29 8.46
N ALA A 127 -4.73 -6.53 9.78
CA ALA A 127 -5.52 -5.77 10.75
C ALA A 127 -5.19 -4.27 10.70
N ASN A 128 -3.89 -3.92 10.64
CA ASN A 128 -3.46 -2.53 10.51
C ASN A 128 -3.86 -1.93 9.15
N ALA A 129 -3.75 -2.68 8.06
CA ALA A 129 -4.16 -2.18 6.74
C ALA A 129 -5.66 -1.81 6.72
N TYR A 130 -6.55 -2.62 7.25
CA TYR A 130 -7.96 -2.29 7.39
C TYR A 130 -8.24 -1.10 8.31
N ASN A 131 -7.51 -0.98 9.42
CA ASN A 131 -7.66 0.18 10.29
C ASN A 131 -7.26 1.48 9.56
N LEU A 132 -6.15 1.44 8.83
CA LEU A 132 -5.68 2.58 8.05
C LEU A 132 -6.65 2.98 6.94
N ASP A 133 -7.25 2.00 6.27
CA ASP A 133 -8.28 2.25 5.26
C ASP A 133 -9.50 2.93 5.87
N LYS A 134 -9.97 2.45 7.01
CA LYS A 134 -11.10 3.04 7.72
C LYS A 134 -10.80 4.45 8.26
N GLU A 135 -9.60 4.68 8.77
CA GLU A 135 -9.20 5.94 9.41
C GLU A 135 -8.71 6.98 8.41
N LYS A 136 -8.18 6.53 7.25
CA LYS A 136 -7.58 7.36 6.20
C LYS A 136 -6.61 8.42 6.75
N PRO A 137 -5.59 8.04 7.55
CA PRO A 137 -4.71 9.01 8.20
C PRO A 137 -3.72 9.65 7.22
N GLY A 138 -3.37 10.90 7.50
CA GLY A 138 -2.29 11.63 6.82
C GLY A 138 -2.40 11.62 5.31
N ILE A 139 -1.35 11.15 4.63
CA ILE A 139 -1.28 11.13 3.16
C ILE A 139 -2.33 10.21 2.53
N ILE A 140 -2.73 9.12 3.17
CA ILE A 140 -3.77 8.21 2.66
C ILE A 140 -5.07 8.97 2.46
N GLY A 141 -5.52 9.73 3.46
CA GLY A 141 -6.74 10.54 3.35
C GLY A 141 -6.62 11.73 2.41
N ILE A 142 -5.41 12.21 2.12
CA ILE A 142 -5.18 13.24 1.10
C ILE A 142 -5.31 12.61 -0.29
N VAL A 143 -4.71 11.45 -0.51
CA VAL A 143 -4.75 10.71 -1.78
C VAL A 143 -6.19 10.32 -2.13
N ASP A 144 -6.95 9.78 -1.18
CA ASP A 144 -8.38 9.49 -1.32
C ASP A 144 -9.19 10.73 -1.75
N LYS A 145 -9.01 11.86 -1.08
CA LYS A 145 -9.74 13.10 -1.39
C LYS A 145 -9.33 13.75 -2.70
N VAL A 146 -8.05 13.68 -3.04
CA VAL A 146 -7.55 14.25 -4.31
C VAL A 146 -8.14 13.48 -5.48
N GLY A 147 -8.20 12.16 -5.41
CA GLY A 147 -8.87 11.35 -6.43
C GLY A 147 -10.30 11.82 -6.72
N LYS A 148 -11.09 12.08 -5.68
CA LYS A 148 -12.49 12.49 -5.79
C LYS A 148 -12.71 13.93 -6.31
N ASN A 149 -11.72 14.81 -6.21
CA ASN A 149 -11.86 16.24 -6.48
C ASN A 149 -10.94 16.79 -7.58
N SER A 150 -10.30 15.94 -8.35
CA SER A 150 -9.33 16.33 -9.37
C SER A 150 -9.46 15.48 -10.65
N ASN A 151 -8.48 15.63 -11.54
CA ASN A 151 -8.35 14.77 -12.71
C ASN A 151 -7.58 13.47 -12.42
N TYR A 152 -7.25 13.21 -11.15
CA TYR A 152 -6.60 11.98 -10.71
C TYR A 152 -7.64 10.96 -10.24
N CYS A 153 -7.34 9.69 -10.45
CA CYS A 153 -8.03 8.55 -9.87
C CYS A 153 -7.07 7.86 -8.91
N ASN A 154 -7.49 7.63 -7.68
CA ASN A 154 -6.68 6.97 -6.66
C ASN A 154 -7.49 5.91 -5.90
N THR A 155 -8.53 5.37 -6.52
CA THR A 155 -9.43 4.35 -5.96
C THR A 155 -8.72 3.09 -5.51
N PHE A 156 -7.61 2.73 -6.19
CA PHE A 156 -6.78 1.58 -5.81
C PHE A 156 -5.51 1.97 -5.05
N LEU A 157 -5.00 3.18 -5.28
CA LEU A 157 -3.71 3.59 -4.72
C LEU A 157 -3.77 3.79 -3.21
N ASP A 158 -4.82 4.42 -2.69
CA ASP A 158 -4.95 4.67 -1.25
C ASP A 158 -5.03 3.36 -0.45
N ASP A 159 -5.73 2.35 -0.96
CA ASP A 159 -5.77 1.00 -0.39
C ASP A 159 -4.41 0.28 -0.48
N ALA A 160 -3.71 0.43 -1.60
CA ALA A 160 -2.35 -0.12 -1.74
C ALA A 160 -1.36 0.52 -0.75
N LEU A 161 -1.51 1.81 -0.43
CA LEU A 161 -0.73 2.48 0.62
C LEU A 161 -1.04 1.92 2.01
N CYS A 162 -2.31 1.58 2.29
CA CYS A 162 -2.70 0.90 3.52
C CYS A 162 -1.98 -0.44 3.67
N VAL A 163 -1.85 -1.21 2.57
CA VAL A 163 -1.09 -2.46 2.56
C VAL A 163 0.38 -2.24 2.88
N VAL A 164 1.02 -1.25 2.28
CA VAL A 164 2.44 -0.93 2.53
C VAL A 164 2.67 -0.59 4.00
N CYS A 165 1.85 0.30 4.55
CA CYS A 165 1.94 0.70 5.95
C CYS A 165 1.64 -0.46 6.90
N GLY A 166 0.56 -1.20 6.67
CA GLY A 166 0.18 -2.38 7.45
C GLY A 166 1.26 -3.45 7.46
N ALA A 167 1.86 -3.74 6.31
CA ALA A 167 2.98 -4.67 6.19
C ALA A 167 4.23 -4.21 6.96
N ALA A 168 4.52 -2.89 6.95
CA ALA A 168 5.63 -2.33 7.72
C ALA A 168 5.38 -2.43 9.23
N MET A 169 4.15 -2.15 9.67
CA MET A 169 3.73 -2.30 11.07
C MET A 169 3.82 -3.76 11.53
N GLY A 170 3.34 -4.71 10.71
CA GLY A 170 3.46 -6.14 10.98
C GLY A 170 4.92 -6.57 11.11
N LYS A 171 5.79 -6.05 10.23
CA LYS A 171 7.23 -6.33 10.31
C LYS A 171 7.86 -5.81 11.60
N ILE A 172 7.52 -4.59 12.04
CA ILE A 172 8.01 -4.01 13.29
C ILE A 172 7.56 -4.88 14.46
N ALA A 173 6.25 -5.18 14.54
CA ALA A 173 5.68 -5.99 15.61
C ALA A 173 6.35 -7.38 15.71
N HIS A 174 6.61 -8.04 14.60
CA HIS A 174 7.31 -9.32 14.59
C HIS A 174 8.76 -9.20 15.06
N SER A 175 9.47 -8.11 14.73
CA SER A 175 10.85 -7.90 15.20
C SER A 175 10.90 -7.81 16.72
N TYR A 176 10.01 -7.06 17.32
CA TYR A 176 9.93 -6.93 18.78
C TYR A 176 9.39 -8.16 19.47
N GLY A 177 8.47 -8.89 18.85
CA GLY A 177 7.98 -10.16 19.35
C GLY A 177 9.08 -11.22 19.48
N LEU A 178 9.99 -11.29 18.51
CA LEU A 178 11.14 -12.20 18.54
C LEU A 178 12.14 -11.85 19.65
N GLU A 179 12.47 -10.55 19.81
CA GLU A 179 13.35 -10.10 20.90
C GLU A 179 12.78 -10.42 22.29
N THR A 180 11.47 -10.30 22.43
CA THR A 180 10.77 -10.67 23.69
C THR A 180 10.81 -12.17 23.92
N GLN A 181 10.62 -12.98 22.88
CA GLN A 181 10.69 -14.45 22.99
C GLN A 181 12.13 -14.91 23.29
N GLU A 182 13.14 -14.33 22.69
CA GLU A 182 14.55 -14.65 23.00
C GLU A 182 14.89 -14.30 24.45
N LYS A 183 14.40 -13.17 24.97
CA LYS A 183 14.57 -12.80 26.39
C LYS A 183 13.82 -13.75 27.33
N LEU A 184 12.61 -14.18 26.96
CA LEU A 184 11.83 -15.13 27.74
C LEU A 184 12.42 -16.55 27.68
N SER A 185 12.86 -17.01 26.51
CA SER A 185 13.48 -18.35 26.38
C SER A 185 14.84 -18.43 27.07
N GLY A 186 15.61 -17.34 27.10
CA GLY A 186 16.84 -17.26 27.90
C GLY A 186 16.60 -17.15 29.41
N ALA A 187 15.37 -16.86 29.85
CA ALA A 187 14.96 -16.81 31.26
C ALA A 187 14.20 -18.06 31.69
N LEU A 188 13.75 -18.90 30.75
CA LEU A 188 13.22 -20.23 31.06
C LEU A 188 14.38 -21.16 31.39
N ASP A 189 14.59 -21.36 32.67
CA ASP A 189 15.59 -22.29 33.17
C ASP A 189 15.29 -23.68 32.58
N ASP A 190 16.28 -24.38 32.03
CA ASP A 190 16.16 -25.71 31.43
C ASP A 190 15.50 -26.73 32.42
N ASN A 191 15.53 -26.42 33.74
CA ASN A 191 14.90 -27.20 34.78
C ASN A 191 13.34 -27.26 34.74
N LEU A 192 12.67 -26.38 33.96
CA LEU A 192 11.20 -26.42 33.89
C LEU A 192 10.69 -27.49 32.92
N LEU A 193 11.48 -27.86 31.93
CA LEU A 193 11.15 -28.92 30.96
C LEU A 193 11.33 -30.33 31.57
N ASP A 194 12.22 -30.45 32.56
CA ASP A 194 12.44 -31.74 33.27
C ASP A 194 11.33 -32.07 34.27
N THR A 195 10.38 -31.15 34.52
CA THR A 195 9.25 -31.34 35.45
C THR A 195 7.90 -31.58 34.78
N LEU A 196 7.89 -31.63 33.43
CA LEU A 196 6.72 -32.00 32.61
C LEU A 196 6.77 -33.50 32.25
#